data_e189cc31eb5aaa1c7e6cdbb86414577f
#
_entry.id   e189cc31eb5aaa1c7e6cdbb86414577f
#
_cell.length_a   1.000
_cell.length_b   1.000
_cell.length_c   1.000
_cell.angle_alpha   90.00
_cell.angle_beta   90.00
_cell.angle_gamma   90.00
#
_symmetry.space_group_name_H-M   'P 1'
#
loop_
_entity.id
_entity.type
_entity.pdbx_description
1 polymer ?
#
loop_
_entity_poly.entity_id
_entity_poly.type
_entity_poly.pdbx_seq_one_letter_code
_entity_poly.pdbx_strand_id
1 'polypeptide(L)'
;LFFIRDSRIRKDGTASIEVVLTVNGERCAFSTGKRVKSCNWDKVKQQVKGKDEEAQSLNNCLKAIKAKLYQKEAELLDRGFIITAELLRDAYFDKVESIKERSLFEVFEEHNQEQEKLVGNGVSKATHWVSVYTIRLLREFVQQKYKREDLYLRELNLNFIQSFHSFLRIDKGMAQNSSTKHLKLLKKIINLSVANSYMAFNPFSTYKVEREPVEIDFLDEEELRKIINFD
;
A
#
# COMPACT_ATOMS: atom_id res chain seq x y z
N LEU A 1 -16.41 18.30 1.02
CA LEU A 1 -17.66 18.97 0.63
C LEU A 1 -18.86 18.18 1.13
N PHE A 2 -19.89 18.89 1.66
CA PHE A 2 -21.18 18.26 2.02
C PHE A 2 -22.18 18.49 0.90
N PHE A 3 -23.01 17.47 0.63
CA PHE A 3 -24.07 17.59 -0.38
C PHE A 3 -25.21 16.61 -0.10
N ILE A 4 -26.37 16.86 -0.73
CA ILE A 4 -27.48 15.92 -0.81
C ILE A 4 -27.65 15.49 -2.26
N ARG A 5 -28.05 14.21 -2.49
CA ARG A 5 -28.36 13.73 -3.84
C ARG A 5 -29.83 13.95 -4.15
N ASP A 6 -30.13 14.82 -5.09
CA ASP A 6 -31.50 15.08 -5.55
C ASP A 6 -32.21 13.79 -6.03
N SER A 7 -31.46 12.87 -6.64
CA SER A 7 -31.98 11.57 -7.10
C SER A 7 -32.33 10.57 -5.99
N ARG A 8 -32.00 10.87 -4.73
CA ARG A 8 -32.22 10.00 -3.56
C ARG A 8 -33.11 10.66 -2.50
N ILE A 9 -33.95 11.61 -2.89
CA ILE A 9 -34.95 12.22 -2.02
C ILE A 9 -36.06 11.18 -1.77
N ARG A 10 -36.37 10.93 -0.49
CA ARG A 10 -37.46 10.02 -0.10
C ARG A 10 -38.83 10.65 -0.34
N LYS A 11 -39.90 9.85 -0.24
CA LYS A 11 -41.29 10.30 -0.37
C LYS A 11 -41.68 11.35 0.69
N ASP A 12 -40.98 11.36 1.83
CA ASP A 12 -41.16 12.35 2.91
C ASP A 12 -40.42 13.67 2.67
N GLY A 13 -39.77 13.82 1.51
CA GLY A 13 -38.98 15.01 1.14
C GLY A 13 -37.59 15.08 1.79
N THR A 14 -37.17 14.05 2.54
CA THR A 14 -35.84 14.04 3.18
C THR A 14 -34.78 13.40 2.28
N ALA A 15 -33.54 13.90 2.39
CA ALA A 15 -32.36 13.34 1.74
C ALA A 15 -31.24 13.10 2.76
N SER A 16 -30.39 12.11 2.47
CA SER A 16 -29.16 11.88 3.26
C SER A 16 -28.11 12.93 2.94
N ILE A 17 -27.44 13.44 3.96
CA ILE A 17 -26.29 14.31 3.79
C ILE A 17 -25.06 13.41 3.60
N GLU A 18 -24.34 13.62 2.49
CA GLU A 18 -23.14 12.88 2.16
C GLU A 18 -21.93 13.81 2.24
N VAL A 19 -20.76 13.22 2.55
CA VAL A 19 -19.45 13.86 2.46
C VAL A 19 -18.81 13.41 1.16
N VAL A 20 -18.24 14.34 0.40
CA VAL A 20 -17.30 14.04 -0.69
C VAL A 20 -15.92 14.53 -0.29
N LEU A 21 -14.97 13.63 -0.30
CA LEU A 21 -13.55 13.91 -0.20
C LEU A 21 -12.96 13.96 -1.62
N THR A 22 -12.15 14.96 -1.89
CA THR A 22 -11.39 15.06 -3.15
C THR A 22 -9.95 15.32 -2.80
N VAL A 23 -9.06 14.43 -3.21
CA VAL A 23 -7.62 14.51 -2.98
C VAL A 23 -6.93 14.19 -4.31
N ASN A 24 -6.06 15.06 -4.80
CA ASN A 24 -5.30 14.87 -6.05
C ASN A 24 -6.17 14.45 -7.26
N GLY A 25 -7.41 14.95 -7.34
CA GLY A 25 -8.37 14.64 -8.42
C GLY A 25 -9.20 13.35 -8.20
N GLU A 26 -8.81 12.50 -7.27
CA GLU A 26 -9.59 11.32 -6.88
C GLU A 26 -10.71 11.68 -5.90
N ARG A 27 -11.86 11.02 -6.02
CA ARG A 27 -13.05 11.31 -5.22
C ARG A 27 -13.56 10.07 -4.52
N CYS A 28 -13.90 10.25 -3.25
CA CYS A 28 -14.56 9.25 -2.43
C CYS A 28 -15.74 9.89 -1.69
N ALA A 29 -16.85 9.18 -1.55
CA ALA A 29 -18.03 9.69 -0.89
C ALA A 29 -18.54 8.70 0.17
N PHE A 30 -19.09 9.23 1.28
CA PHE A 30 -19.75 8.44 2.31
C PHE A 30 -20.89 9.21 2.96
N SER A 31 -21.85 8.49 3.54
CA SER A 31 -22.99 9.09 4.25
C SER A 31 -22.59 9.56 5.64
N THR A 32 -23.08 10.74 6.05
CA THR A 32 -22.95 11.21 7.43
C THR A 32 -23.88 10.49 8.41
N GLY A 33 -24.82 9.67 7.91
CA GLY A 33 -25.92 9.11 8.71
C GLY A 33 -27.03 10.12 9.06
N LYS A 34 -26.85 11.40 8.71
CA LYS A 34 -27.83 12.46 8.96
C LYS A 34 -28.69 12.71 7.74
N ARG A 35 -29.90 13.22 7.98
CA ARG A 35 -30.88 13.54 6.94
C ARG A 35 -31.40 14.95 7.14
N VAL A 36 -31.85 15.56 6.04
CA VAL A 36 -32.43 16.90 6.03
C VAL A 36 -33.55 16.95 5.00
N LYS A 37 -34.58 17.76 5.22
CA LYS A 37 -35.54 18.09 4.15
C LYS A 37 -34.80 18.82 3.03
N SER A 38 -34.99 18.39 1.78
CA SER A 38 -34.25 18.95 0.64
C SER A 38 -34.43 20.45 0.46
N CYS A 39 -35.62 20.98 0.77
CA CYS A 39 -35.91 22.44 0.76
C CYS A 39 -35.08 23.23 1.78
N ASN A 40 -34.69 22.61 2.88
CA ASN A 40 -33.90 23.22 3.95
C ASN A 40 -32.39 23.10 3.72
N TRP A 41 -31.94 22.54 2.60
CA TRP A 41 -30.52 22.43 2.29
C TRP A 41 -30.02 23.65 1.49
N ASP A 42 -28.93 24.25 1.96
CA ASP A 42 -28.22 25.29 1.19
C ASP A 42 -27.04 24.63 0.44
N LYS A 43 -27.19 24.49 -0.88
CA LYS A 43 -26.18 23.85 -1.74
C LYS A 43 -24.88 24.68 -1.83
N VAL A 44 -24.97 26.00 -1.69
CA VAL A 44 -23.80 26.90 -1.79
C VAL A 44 -23.01 26.90 -0.50
N LYS A 45 -23.71 27.10 0.63
CA LYS A 45 -23.09 27.12 1.96
C LYS A 45 -22.83 25.72 2.51
N GLN A 46 -23.41 24.70 1.91
CA GLN A 46 -23.29 23.28 2.33
C GLN A 46 -23.72 23.07 3.78
N GLN A 47 -24.83 23.66 4.14
CA GLN A 47 -25.39 23.65 5.49
C GLN A 47 -26.92 23.64 5.46
N VAL A 48 -27.51 23.30 6.60
CA VAL A 48 -28.97 23.35 6.79
C VAL A 48 -29.40 24.80 7.02
N LYS A 49 -30.42 25.26 6.28
CA LYS A 49 -31.06 26.57 6.45
C LYS A 49 -31.91 26.57 7.71
N GLY A 50 -32.03 27.71 8.35
CA GLY A 50 -32.83 27.90 9.57
C GLY A 50 -31.97 28.23 10.79
N LYS A 51 -32.65 28.68 11.85
CA LYS A 51 -32.03 28.99 13.15
C LYS A 51 -32.66 28.16 14.27
N ASP A 52 -33.56 27.23 13.92
CA ASP A 52 -34.18 26.28 14.83
C ASP A 52 -33.14 25.33 15.42
N GLU A 53 -33.45 24.73 16.53
CA GLU A 53 -32.53 23.86 17.27
C GLU A 53 -32.09 22.65 16.44
N GLU A 54 -32.97 22.12 15.59
CA GLU A 54 -32.65 21.00 14.70
C GLU A 54 -31.61 21.39 13.66
N ALA A 55 -31.79 22.54 12.98
CA ALA A 55 -30.82 23.04 12.00
C ALA A 55 -29.46 23.36 12.63
N GLN A 56 -29.46 23.95 13.82
CA GLN A 56 -28.22 24.22 14.56
C GLN A 56 -27.51 22.93 14.96
N SER A 57 -28.23 21.93 15.48
CA SER A 57 -27.68 20.62 15.85
C SER A 57 -27.06 19.92 14.63
N LEU A 58 -27.76 19.87 13.49
CA LEU A 58 -27.24 19.29 12.25
C LEU A 58 -25.98 20.02 11.77
N ASN A 59 -26.00 21.36 11.76
CA ASN A 59 -24.84 22.14 11.33
C ASN A 59 -23.64 21.95 12.27
N ASN A 60 -23.84 21.81 13.58
CA ASN A 60 -22.78 21.51 14.53
C ASN A 60 -22.21 20.10 14.28
N CYS A 61 -23.06 19.12 13.97
CA CYS A 61 -22.63 17.80 13.58
C CYS A 61 -21.76 17.83 12.31
N LEU A 62 -22.13 18.60 11.28
CA LEU A 62 -21.33 18.74 10.07
C LEU A 62 -19.97 19.40 10.33
N LYS A 63 -19.93 20.41 11.22
CA LYS A 63 -18.67 21.01 11.67
C LYS A 63 -17.78 20.01 12.40
N ALA A 64 -18.36 19.19 13.28
CA ALA A 64 -17.60 18.14 14.00
C ALA A 64 -17.03 17.10 13.03
N ILE A 65 -17.80 16.64 12.03
CA ILE A 65 -17.30 15.73 10.99
C ILE A 65 -16.12 16.36 10.24
N LYS A 66 -16.23 17.64 9.87
CA LYS A 66 -15.17 18.35 9.18
C LYS A 66 -13.91 18.47 10.04
N ALA A 67 -14.06 18.81 11.31
CA ALA A 67 -12.96 18.88 12.28
C ALA A 67 -12.26 17.51 12.45
N LYS A 68 -13.04 16.42 12.62
CA LYS A 68 -12.47 15.05 12.72
C LYS A 68 -11.70 14.68 11.45
N LEU A 69 -12.18 15.02 10.27
CA LEU A 69 -11.47 14.77 9.01
C LEU A 69 -10.13 15.50 8.94
N TYR A 70 -10.07 16.78 9.31
CA TYR A 70 -8.80 17.51 9.35
C TYR A 70 -7.84 16.96 10.41
N GLN A 71 -8.35 16.56 11.57
CA GLN A 71 -7.54 15.91 12.57
C GLN A 71 -6.92 14.60 12.04
N LYS A 72 -7.73 13.75 11.40
CA LYS A 72 -7.26 12.49 10.80
C LYS A 72 -6.26 12.71 9.65
N GLU A 73 -6.47 13.75 8.85
CA GLU A 73 -5.51 14.17 7.83
C GLU A 73 -4.16 14.54 8.45
N ALA A 74 -4.15 15.36 9.49
CA ALA A 74 -2.94 15.75 10.20
C ALA A 74 -2.24 14.54 10.85
N GLU A 75 -2.97 13.63 11.50
CA GLU A 75 -2.44 12.38 12.05
C GLU A 75 -1.78 11.49 10.99
N LEU A 76 -2.39 11.38 9.81
CA LEU A 76 -1.84 10.60 8.70
C LEU A 76 -0.58 11.25 8.12
N LEU A 77 -0.57 12.58 7.96
CA LEU A 77 0.60 13.32 7.48
C LEU A 77 1.79 13.20 8.45
N ASP A 78 1.53 13.33 9.75
CA ASP A 78 2.55 13.16 10.79
C ASP A 78 3.16 11.75 10.77
N ARG A 79 2.34 10.74 10.45
CA ARG A 79 2.75 9.34 10.27
C ARG A 79 3.41 9.08 8.91
N GLY A 80 3.58 10.10 8.05
CA GLY A 80 4.25 10.00 6.74
C GLY A 80 3.42 9.33 5.65
N PHE A 81 2.08 9.25 5.79
CA PHE A 81 1.22 8.70 4.75
C PHE A 81 1.02 9.69 3.59
N ILE A 82 0.98 9.16 2.36
CA ILE A 82 0.47 9.91 1.21
C ILE A 82 -1.06 9.88 1.28
N ILE A 83 -1.67 11.06 1.45
CA ILE A 83 -3.13 11.17 1.60
C ILE A 83 -3.82 10.86 0.28
N THR A 84 -4.76 9.89 0.34
CA THR A 84 -5.75 9.63 -0.71
C THR A 84 -7.15 9.84 -0.16
N ALA A 85 -8.14 10.05 -1.04
CA ALA A 85 -9.52 10.24 -0.60
C ALA A 85 -10.07 9.00 0.14
N GLU A 86 -9.67 7.80 -0.29
CA GLU A 86 -10.06 6.55 0.35
C GLU A 86 -9.38 6.36 1.71
N LEU A 87 -8.06 6.63 1.80
CA LEU A 87 -7.33 6.54 3.05
C LEU A 87 -7.92 7.47 4.11
N LEU A 88 -8.25 8.71 3.73
CA LEU A 88 -8.86 9.68 4.65
C LEU A 88 -10.27 9.25 5.11
N ARG A 89 -11.08 8.67 4.20
CA ARG A 89 -12.37 8.06 4.57
C ARG A 89 -12.17 6.93 5.58
N ASP A 90 -11.22 6.04 5.32
CA ASP A 90 -10.99 4.88 6.17
C ASP A 90 -10.40 5.28 7.53
N ALA A 91 -9.57 6.33 7.57
CA ALA A 91 -9.12 6.94 8.81
C ALA A 91 -10.28 7.57 9.62
N TYR A 92 -11.22 8.23 8.96
CA TYR A 92 -12.39 8.80 9.60
C TYR A 92 -13.24 7.74 10.30
N PHE A 93 -13.36 6.53 9.71
CA PHE A 93 -14.06 5.40 10.30
C PHE A 93 -13.19 4.53 11.23
N ASP A 94 -12.01 5.02 11.61
CA ASP A 94 -11.04 4.35 12.46
C ASP A 94 -10.57 2.96 11.93
N LYS A 95 -10.76 2.74 10.60
CA LYS A 95 -10.30 1.51 9.92
C LYS A 95 -8.78 1.49 9.71
N VAL A 96 -8.15 2.67 9.70
CA VAL A 96 -6.70 2.82 9.55
C VAL A 96 -5.96 2.56 10.87
N GLU A 97 -6.64 2.62 12.02
CA GLU A 97 -6.05 2.22 13.32
C GLU A 97 -5.71 0.73 13.37
N SER A 98 -6.32 -0.07 12.49
CA SER A 98 -5.97 -1.48 12.32
C SER A 98 -4.72 -1.72 11.44
N ILE A 99 -4.08 -0.68 10.88
CA ILE A 99 -2.74 -0.85 10.31
C ILE A 99 -1.80 -1.07 11.48
N LYS A 100 -1.68 -2.33 11.89
CA LYS A 100 -0.68 -2.75 12.87
C LYS A 100 0.66 -2.26 12.35
N GLU A 101 1.38 -1.55 13.19
CA GLU A 101 2.77 -1.21 12.91
C GLU A 101 3.56 -2.50 12.81
N ARG A 102 3.72 -2.99 11.58
CA ARG A 102 4.46 -4.22 11.31
C ARG A 102 5.83 -3.87 10.76
N SER A 103 6.81 -4.63 11.20
CA SER A 103 8.16 -4.50 10.69
C SER A 103 8.37 -5.30 9.39
N LEU A 104 9.39 -4.93 8.63
CA LEU A 104 9.76 -5.60 7.39
C LEU A 104 10.10 -7.07 7.63
N PHE A 105 10.92 -7.34 8.65
CA PHE A 105 11.40 -8.70 8.88
C PHE A 105 10.34 -9.59 9.51
N GLU A 106 9.46 -9.04 10.35
CA GLU A 106 8.30 -9.77 10.87
C GLU A 106 7.45 -10.33 9.73
N VAL A 107 7.04 -9.49 8.78
CA VAL A 107 6.20 -9.93 7.64
C VAL A 107 6.96 -10.86 6.69
N PHE A 108 8.26 -10.61 6.52
CA PHE A 108 9.08 -11.45 5.65
C PHE A 108 9.29 -12.85 6.27
N GLU A 109 9.49 -12.93 7.58
CA GLU A 109 9.64 -14.20 8.30
C GLU A 109 8.36 -15.02 8.29
N GLU A 110 7.21 -14.40 8.54
CA GLU A 110 5.91 -15.06 8.41
C GLU A 110 5.73 -15.66 7.01
N HIS A 111 6.04 -14.89 5.97
CA HIS A 111 6.00 -15.39 4.60
C HIS A 111 6.94 -16.59 4.38
N ASN A 112 8.15 -16.54 4.93
CA ASN A 112 9.11 -17.63 4.80
C ASN A 112 8.63 -18.90 5.52
N GLN A 113 8.03 -18.77 6.70
CA GLN A 113 7.44 -19.89 7.44
C GLN A 113 6.27 -20.53 6.69
N GLU A 114 5.43 -19.72 6.03
CA GLU A 114 4.37 -20.25 5.18
C GLU A 114 4.91 -20.97 3.95
N GLN A 115 5.94 -20.38 3.30
CA GLN A 115 6.60 -21.01 2.16
C GLN A 115 7.28 -22.34 2.52
N GLU A 116 7.87 -22.44 3.70
CA GLU A 116 8.52 -23.64 4.18
C GLU A 116 7.54 -24.82 4.25
N LYS A 117 6.32 -24.58 4.75
CA LYS A 117 5.25 -25.61 4.81
C LYS A 117 4.82 -26.10 3.41
N LEU A 118 5.04 -25.28 2.39
CA LEU A 118 4.68 -25.59 1.00
C LEU A 118 5.84 -26.22 0.20
N VAL A 119 7.02 -26.42 0.81
CA VAL A 119 8.15 -27.05 0.14
C VAL A 119 7.80 -28.49 -0.23
N GLY A 120 7.91 -28.81 -1.53
CA GLY A 120 7.46 -30.10 -2.08
C GLY A 120 6.00 -30.09 -2.57
N ASN A 121 5.20 -29.07 -2.20
CA ASN A 121 3.82 -28.87 -2.62
C ASN A 121 3.68 -27.49 -3.31
N GLY A 122 4.28 -27.34 -4.50
CA GLY A 122 4.20 -26.09 -5.29
C GLY A 122 5.35 -25.10 -5.05
N VAL A 123 6.16 -25.28 -4.00
CA VAL A 123 7.37 -24.50 -3.75
C VAL A 123 8.60 -25.41 -3.80
N SER A 124 9.59 -25.07 -4.63
CA SER A 124 10.85 -25.80 -4.65
C SER A 124 11.75 -25.39 -3.48
N LYS A 125 12.61 -26.33 -3.02
CA LYS A 125 13.64 -26.04 -2.00
C LYS A 125 14.52 -24.84 -2.40
N ALA A 126 14.86 -24.73 -3.70
CA ALA A 126 15.67 -23.63 -4.23
C ALA A 126 14.95 -22.27 -4.09
N THR A 127 13.64 -22.24 -4.34
CA THR A 127 12.82 -21.01 -4.19
C THR A 127 12.77 -20.57 -2.73
N HIS A 128 12.53 -21.49 -1.81
CA HIS A 128 12.54 -21.18 -0.38
C HIS A 128 13.92 -20.70 0.08
N TRP A 129 15.00 -21.38 -0.35
CA TRP A 129 16.35 -20.96 0.00
C TRP A 129 16.67 -19.53 -0.45
N VAL A 130 16.27 -19.14 -1.68
CA VAL A 130 16.42 -17.74 -2.17
C VAL A 130 15.68 -16.76 -1.26
N SER A 131 14.51 -17.14 -0.73
CA SER A 131 13.73 -16.30 0.18
C SER A 131 14.46 -16.09 1.52
N VAL A 132 14.94 -17.17 2.12
CA VAL A 132 15.75 -17.12 3.36
C VAL A 132 17.05 -16.33 3.16
N TYR A 133 17.70 -16.48 2.01
CA TYR A 133 18.90 -15.71 1.71
C TYR A 133 18.61 -14.22 1.51
N THR A 134 17.47 -13.87 0.91
CA THR A 134 17.07 -12.47 0.69
C THR A 134 16.85 -11.72 2.01
N ILE A 135 16.18 -12.34 2.99
CA ILE A 135 15.99 -11.68 4.30
C ILE A 135 17.32 -11.47 5.01
N ARG A 136 18.28 -12.40 4.86
CA ARG A 136 19.62 -12.22 5.42
C ARG A 136 20.34 -11.02 4.79
N LEU A 137 20.27 -10.87 3.47
CA LEU A 137 20.84 -9.71 2.76
C LEU A 137 20.19 -8.39 3.18
N LEU A 138 18.87 -8.39 3.36
CA LEU A 138 18.12 -7.22 3.85
C LEU A 138 18.53 -6.84 5.26
N ARG A 139 18.68 -7.81 6.19
CA ARG A 139 19.14 -7.55 7.55
C ARG A 139 20.53 -6.91 7.55
N GLU A 140 21.45 -7.45 6.76
CA GLU A 140 22.80 -6.91 6.63
C GLU A 140 22.77 -5.47 6.08
N PHE A 141 21.98 -5.23 5.03
CA PHE A 141 21.80 -3.89 4.47
C PHE A 141 21.22 -2.89 5.49
N VAL A 142 20.16 -3.29 6.22
CA VAL A 142 19.52 -2.44 7.23
C VAL A 142 20.50 -2.12 8.35
N GLN A 143 21.25 -3.11 8.83
CA GLN A 143 22.26 -2.90 9.85
C GLN A 143 23.40 -2.00 9.37
N GLN A 144 23.86 -2.20 8.13
CA GLN A 144 24.97 -1.40 7.57
C GLN A 144 24.57 0.06 7.36
N LYS A 145 23.39 0.30 6.75
CA LYS A 145 22.98 1.65 6.34
C LYS A 145 22.24 2.42 7.43
N TYR A 146 21.33 1.76 8.16
CA TYR A 146 20.43 2.41 9.11
C TYR A 146 20.88 2.21 10.57
N LYS A 147 21.84 1.32 10.84
CA LYS A 147 22.29 0.95 12.20
C LYS A 147 21.15 0.46 13.10
N ARG A 148 20.20 -0.24 12.51
CA ARG A 148 19.01 -0.78 13.19
C ARG A 148 18.87 -2.25 12.91
N GLU A 149 18.14 -2.96 13.80
CA GLU A 149 17.86 -4.39 13.65
C GLU A 149 16.70 -4.65 12.69
N ASP A 150 15.73 -3.75 12.62
CA ASP A 150 14.57 -3.83 11.74
C ASP A 150 14.05 -2.43 11.37
N LEU A 151 13.15 -2.36 10.37
CA LEU A 151 12.47 -1.16 9.92
C LEU A 151 10.96 -1.41 9.86
N TYR A 152 10.16 -0.41 10.23
CA TYR A 152 8.73 -0.48 10.00
C TYR A 152 8.41 -0.39 8.51
N LEU A 153 7.39 -1.14 8.07
CA LEU A 153 6.96 -1.13 6.66
C LEU A 153 6.66 0.29 6.14
N ARG A 154 6.14 1.18 7.00
CA ARG A 154 5.86 2.59 6.64
C ARG A 154 7.10 3.41 6.30
N GLU A 155 8.28 3.00 6.76
CA GLU A 155 9.55 3.70 6.49
C GLU A 155 10.14 3.35 5.12
N LEU A 156 9.61 2.30 4.48
CA LEU A 156 10.09 1.84 3.18
C LEU A 156 9.61 2.79 2.08
N ASN A 157 10.55 3.40 1.40
CA ASN A 157 10.32 4.34 0.31
C ASN A 157 11.16 3.97 -0.92
N LEU A 158 11.02 4.75 -1.99
CA LEU A 158 11.79 4.53 -3.22
C LEU A 158 13.31 4.53 -2.99
N ASN A 159 13.80 5.43 -2.13
CA ASN A 159 15.23 5.52 -1.80
C ASN A 159 15.74 4.26 -1.10
N PHE A 160 14.92 3.63 -0.24
CA PHE A 160 15.24 2.34 0.37
C PHE A 160 15.47 1.28 -0.70
N ILE A 161 14.57 1.16 -1.69
CA ILE A 161 14.66 0.17 -2.77
C ILE A 161 15.89 0.40 -3.64
N GLN A 162 16.13 1.64 -4.05
CA GLN A 162 17.30 2.00 -4.85
C GLN A 162 18.60 1.71 -4.11
N SER A 163 18.64 2.03 -2.81
CA SER A 163 19.82 1.77 -1.98
C SER A 163 20.07 0.28 -1.75
N PHE A 164 19.01 -0.50 -1.56
CA PHE A 164 19.15 -1.96 -1.45
C PHE A 164 19.62 -2.57 -2.78
N HIS A 165 19.13 -2.08 -3.92
CA HIS A 165 19.62 -2.51 -5.21
C HIS A 165 21.12 -2.20 -5.38
N SER A 166 21.55 -0.96 -5.03
CA SER A 166 22.96 -0.57 -5.08
C SER A 166 23.83 -1.44 -4.15
N PHE A 167 23.36 -1.74 -2.94
CA PHE A 167 24.02 -2.65 -2.02
C PHE A 167 24.22 -4.04 -2.64
N LEU A 168 23.19 -4.61 -3.29
CA LEU A 168 23.32 -5.92 -3.94
C LEU A 168 24.31 -5.89 -5.09
N ARG A 169 24.35 -4.80 -5.88
CA ARG A 169 25.21 -4.66 -7.05
C ARG A 169 26.66 -4.34 -6.67
N ILE A 170 26.86 -3.42 -5.76
CA ILE A 170 28.18 -2.85 -5.42
C ILE A 170 28.82 -3.61 -4.27
N ASP A 171 28.15 -3.65 -3.10
CA ASP A 171 28.74 -4.24 -1.89
C ASP A 171 28.77 -5.78 -1.96
N LYS A 172 27.77 -6.40 -2.64
CA LYS A 172 27.70 -7.85 -2.82
C LYS A 172 28.24 -8.34 -4.17
N GLY A 173 28.57 -7.45 -5.10
CA GLY A 173 29.09 -7.81 -6.42
C GLY A 173 28.14 -8.64 -7.29
N MET A 174 26.84 -8.59 -7.04
CA MET A 174 25.87 -9.44 -7.76
C MET A 174 25.66 -8.96 -9.19
N ALA A 175 25.55 -9.90 -10.13
CA ALA A 175 25.08 -9.63 -11.49
C ALA A 175 23.63 -9.10 -11.48
N GLN A 176 23.25 -8.32 -12.52
CA GLN A 176 21.93 -7.69 -12.62
C GLN A 176 20.77 -8.68 -12.40
N ASN A 177 20.78 -9.81 -13.10
CA ASN A 177 19.72 -10.79 -12.99
C ASN A 177 19.66 -11.46 -11.61
N SER A 178 20.79 -11.57 -10.92
CA SER A 178 20.83 -12.10 -9.55
C SER A 178 20.25 -11.10 -8.55
N SER A 179 20.66 -9.82 -8.61
CA SER A 179 20.08 -8.77 -7.75
C SER A 179 18.58 -8.58 -8.00
N THR A 180 18.14 -8.68 -9.26
CA THR A 180 16.73 -8.63 -9.66
C THR A 180 15.86 -9.70 -8.99
N LYS A 181 16.37 -10.91 -8.74
CA LYS A 181 15.64 -11.97 -8.04
C LYS A 181 15.28 -11.53 -6.62
N HIS A 182 16.23 -10.95 -5.90
CA HIS A 182 16.02 -10.45 -4.52
C HIS A 182 15.08 -9.25 -4.49
N LEU A 183 15.19 -8.32 -5.44
CA LEU A 183 14.26 -7.20 -5.56
C LEU A 183 12.84 -7.64 -5.88
N LYS A 184 12.65 -8.65 -6.74
CA LYS A 184 11.31 -9.21 -7.03
C LYS A 184 10.68 -9.84 -5.81
N LEU A 185 11.48 -10.48 -4.97
CA LEU A 185 10.98 -11.06 -3.74
C LEU A 185 10.59 -9.97 -2.73
N LEU A 186 11.43 -8.95 -2.54
CA LEU A 186 11.08 -7.79 -1.72
C LEU A 186 9.79 -7.12 -2.23
N LYS A 187 9.65 -6.95 -3.55
CA LYS A 187 8.43 -6.42 -4.17
C LYS A 187 7.20 -7.29 -3.85
N LYS A 188 7.35 -8.62 -3.85
CA LYS A 188 6.27 -9.54 -3.47
C LYS A 188 5.84 -9.31 -2.02
N ILE A 189 6.78 -9.20 -1.08
CA ILE A 189 6.48 -8.93 0.35
C ILE A 189 5.78 -7.59 0.52
N ILE A 190 6.25 -6.55 -0.16
CA ILE A 190 5.62 -5.23 -0.12
C ILE A 190 4.20 -5.26 -0.72
N ASN A 191 3.98 -5.95 -1.84
CA ASN A 191 2.66 -6.13 -2.41
C ASN A 191 1.69 -6.84 -1.44
N LEU A 192 2.16 -7.89 -0.77
CA LEU A 192 1.38 -8.58 0.27
C LEU A 192 1.07 -7.65 1.45
N SER A 193 2.03 -6.82 1.85
CA SER A 193 1.85 -5.85 2.94
C SER A 193 0.81 -4.79 2.59
N VAL A 194 0.77 -4.33 1.35
CA VAL A 194 -0.27 -3.40 0.87
C VAL A 194 -1.63 -4.09 0.80
N ALA A 195 -1.70 -5.31 0.25
CA ALA A 195 -2.94 -6.08 0.14
C ALA A 195 -3.56 -6.39 1.53
N ASN A 196 -2.72 -6.63 2.53
CA ASN A 196 -3.14 -6.85 3.92
C ASN A 196 -3.32 -5.56 4.74
N SER A 197 -3.26 -4.39 4.10
CA SER A 197 -3.37 -3.09 4.76
C SER A 197 -2.30 -2.82 5.84
N TYR A 198 -1.12 -3.44 5.73
CA TYR A 198 0.03 -3.14 6.57
C TYR A 198 0.82 -1.91 6.08
N MET A 199 0.62 -1.54 4.81
CA MET A 199 1.19 -0.35 4.17
C MET A 199 0.11 0.38 3.38
N ALA A 200 0.16 1.71 3.40
CA ALA A 200 -0.78 2.56 2.67
C ALA A 200 -0.44 2.70 1.17
N PHE A 201 0.83 2.57 0.80
CA PHE A 201 1.29 2.70 -0.59
C PHE A 201 2.42 1.73 -0.91
N ASN A 202 2.62 1.47 -2.20
CA ASN A 202 3.68 0.59 -2.69
C ASN A 202 4.88 1.41 -3.21
N PRO A 203 6.03 1.40 -2.55
CA PRO A 203 7.22 2.13 -3.01
C PRO A 203 7.78 1.60 -4.35
N PHE A 204 7.37 0.40 -4.80
CA PHE A 204 7.73 -0.12 -6.12
C PHE A 204 6.83 0.40 -7.26
N SER A 205 5.81 1.23 -6.98
CA SER A 205 4.90 1.75 -8.02
C SER A 205 5.65 2.50 -9.13
N THR A 206 6.71 3.22 -8.76
CA THR A 206 7.56 4.01 -9.66
C THR A 206 8.90 3.36 -9.99
N TYR A 207 9.17 2.15 -9.44
CA TYR A 207 10.45 1.46 -9.64
C TYR A 207 10.29 0.22 -10.52
N LYS A 208 10.92 0.25 -11.70
CA LYS A 208 10.98 -0.91 -12.61
C LYS A 208 12.16 -1.80 -12.25
N VAL A 209 11.87 -3.07 -12.02
CA VAL A 209 12.88 -4.09 -11.81
C VAL A 209 13.24 -4.68 -13.18
N GLU A 210 14.34 -4.21 -13.76
CA GLU A 210 14.77 -4.61 -15.09
C GLU A 210 15.61 -5.89 -15.04
N ARG A 211 15.52 -6.67 -16.12
CA ARG A 211 16.37 -7.84 -16.38
C ARG A 211 17.24 -7.57 -17.59
N GLU A 212 18.48 -8.01 -17.52
CA GLU A 212 19.32 -8.11 -18.69
C GLU A 212 18.95 -9.36 -19.49
N PRO A 213 18.81 -9.26 -20.82
CA PRO A 213 18.69 -10.43 -21.67
C PRO A 213 19.92 -11.34 -21.47
N VAL A 214 19.69 -12.62 -21.45
CA VAL A 214 20.75 -13.64 -21.40
C VAL A 214 20.79 -14.28 -22.77
N GLU A 215 21.92 -14.16 -23.45
CA GLU A 215 22.17 -14.98 -24.63
C GLU A 215 22.35 -16.42 -24.15
N ILE A 216 21.57 -17.30 -24.71
CA ILE A 216 21.64 -18.72 -24.44
C ILE A 216 22.28 -19.35 -25.67
N ASP A 217 23.49 -19.83 -25.51
CA ASP A 217 24.14 -20.65 -26.55
C ASP A 217 23.42 -22.00 -26.59
N PHE A 218 22.93 -22.36 -27.73
CA PHE A 218 22.38 -23.67 -28.01
C PHE A 218 23.43 -24.49 -28.75
N LEU A 219 23.50 -25.78 -28.41
CA LEU A 219 24.31 -26.73 -29.19
C LEU A 219 23.73 -26.78 -30.61
N ASP A 220 24.58 -26.64 -31.59
CA ASP A 220 24.19 -26.88 -32.96
C ASP A 220 24.07 -28.40 -33.26
N GLU A 221 23.54 -28.75 -34.46
CA GLU A 221 23.33 -30.15 -34.81
C GLU A 221 24.65 -30.95 -34.85
N GLU A 222 25.77 -30.31 -35.22
CA GLU A 222 27.07 -30.96 -35.31
C GLU A 222 27.64 -31.22 -33.90
N GLU A 223 27.50 -30.25 -32.99
CA GLU A 223 27.90 -30.39 -31.60
C GLU A 223 27.07 -31.45 -30.88
N LEU A 224 25.77 -31.47 -31.15
CA LEU A 224 24.87 -32.51 -30.61
C LEU A 224 25.24 -33.90 -31.10
N ARG A 225 25.54 -34.06 -32.41
CA ARG A 225 26.02 -35.31 -33.01
C ARG A 225 27.37 -35.78 -32.43
N LYS A 226 28.29 -34.85 -32.14
CA LYS A 226 29.55 -35.17 -31.47
C LYS A 226 29.35 -35.72 -30.09
N ILE A 227 28.40 -35.16 -29.33
CA ILE A 227 28.05 -35.65 -27.97
C ILE A 227 27.39 -37.04 -28.04
N ILE A 228 26.44 -37.26 -28.96
CA ILE A 228 25.74 -38.54 -29.12
C ILE A 228 26.65 -39.67 -29.57
N ASN A 229 27.67 -39.36 -30.41
CA ASN A 229 28.63 -40.33 -30.96
C ASN A 229 29.92 -40.41 -30.16
N PHE A 230 29.96 -39.84 -28.93
CA PHE A 230 31.09 -39.91 -28.03
C PHE A 230 30.96 -41.21 -27.25
N ASP A 231 31.67 -42.28 -27.70
CA ASP A 231 31.88 -43.56 -26.99
C ASP A 231 33.04 -43.46 -26.00
#